data_588ad008514709315f8b771e01bd64f9
#
_entry.id   588ad008514709315f8b771e01bd64f9
#
_cell.length_a   1.000
_cell.length_b   1.000
_cell.length_c   1.000
_cell.angle_alpha   90.00
_cell.angle_beta   90.00
_cell.angle_gamma   90.00
#
_symmetry.space_group_name_H-M   'P 1'
#
loop_
_entity.id
_entity.type
_entity.pdbx_description
1 polymer ?
#
loop_
_entity_poly.entity_id
_entity_poly.type
_entity_poly.pdbx_seq_one_letter_code
_entity_poly.pdbx_strand_id
1 'polypeptide(L)'
;SPKRYSSQNRAVTARDYEAIIKNIFPETDTVSVVGGEELDPPEFGTVQISIKPKNSIYISDFTKSRILSQLKKFTVSGINQKIVDLKILFIELDISVYYDFSQISTEDTLKTKVIQSLSQYANSVNFNQFGGRFKYSKSLQVIDNTDTAITSNITKVKIRRDLKVAVNQSAQYELCFGNQFHVEASGRNIKSTGFFVTGESSMVYLTDSPNADGITGTLAIVKEIDNKQIRVVSKSAGIVDYIHGEVKLSTINITGTQRDNDIIEIQAFPESNDVVGLRDLYLSLSVSKSTINMLRDSITSGDEVSGTQFVRDAYTSSYSNGNLIRE
;
A
#
# COMPACT_ATOMS: atom_id res chain seq x y z
N SER A 1 -10.65 9.26 -35.09
CA SER A 1 -9.68 8.19 -34.78
C SER A 1 -10.17 6.89 -35.43
N PRO A 2 -9.33 6.12 -36.17
CA PRO A 2 -9.73 4.90 -36.87
C PRO A 2 -10.37 3.83 -35.97
N LYS A 3 -10.02 3.83 -34.68
CA LYS A 3 -10.54 2.91 -33.67
C LYS A 3 -12.01 3.15 -33.27
N ARG A 4 -12.52 4.36 -33.46
CA ARG A 4 -13.91 4.72 -33.19
C ARG A 4 -14.88 4.14 -34.26
N TYR A 5 -14.36 3.83 -35.45
CA TYR A 5 -15.12 3.27 -36.54
C TYR A 5 -15.31 1.75 -36.40
N SER A 6 -14.35 1.05 -35.79
CA SER A 6 -14.40 -0.42 -35.68
C SER A 6 -15.38 -0.91 -34.61
N SER A 7 -15.61 -0.16 -33.54
CA SER A 7 -16.50 -0.52 -32.43
C SER A 7 -17.96 -0.09 -32.63
N GLN A 8 -18.30 0.62 -33.71
CA GLN A 8 -19.64 1.17 -33.95
C GLN A 8 -20.21 1.93 -32.73
N ASN A 9 -19.41 2.66 -32.02
CA ASN A 9 -19.74 3.32 -30.72
C ASN A 9 -20.19 2.36 -29.60
N ARG A 10 -19.81 1.09 -29.63
CA ARG A 10 -20.09 0.14 -28.55
C ARG A 10 -18.83 -0.19 -27.75
N ALA A 11 -18.99 -0.34 -26.45
CA ALA A 11 -17.94 -0.82 -25.57
C ALA A 11 -17.89 -2.35 -25.62
N VAL A 12 -16.87 -2.89 -26.28
CA VAL A 12 -16.67 -4.35 -26.41
C VAL A 12 -15.40 -4.79 -25.69
N THR A 13 -14.35 -3.99 -25.78
CA THR A 13 -13.06 -4.27 -25.13
C THR A 13 -12.82 -3.37 -23.93
N ALA A 14 -11.92 -3.77 -23.03
CA ALA A 14 -11.51 -2.93 -21.88
C ALA A 14 -11.06 -1.52 -22.30
N ARG A 15 -10.38 -1.40 -23.46
CA ARG A 15 -9.94 -0.11 -24.00
C ARG A 15 -11.09 0.77 -24.52
N ASP A 16 -12.15 0.16 -25.02
CA ASP A 16 -13.34 0.91 -25.44
C ASP A 16 -14.04 1.51 -24.23
N TYR A 17 -14.21 0.71 -23.15
CA TYR A 17 -14.73 1.20 -21.87
C TYR A 17 -13.89 2.35 -21.32
N GLU A 18 -12.57 2.22 -21.29
CA GLU A 18 -11.66 3.27 -20.83
C GLU A 18 -11.84 4.57 -21.63
N ALA A 19 -11.85 4.48 -22.94
CA ALA A 19 -12.02 5.64 -23.82
C ALA A 19 -13.39 6.32 -23.63
N ILE A 20 -14.46 5.53 -23.51
CA ILE A 20 -15.82 6.03 -23.31
C ILE A 20 -15.95 6.69 -21.93
N ILE A 21 -15.41 6.06 -20.89
CA ILE A 21 -15.45 6.59 -19.51
C ILE A 21 -14.70 7.92 -19.42
N LYS A 22 -13.53 8.06 -20.03
CA LYS A 22 -12.79 9.33 -20.10
C LYS A 22 -13.56 10.43 -20.80
N ASN A 23 -14.39 10.09 -21.80
CA ASN A 23 -15.28 11.05 -22.46
C ASN A 23 -16.49 11.44 -21.58
N ILE A 24 -17.09 10.47 -20.89
CA ILE A 24 -18.25 10.70 -19.99
C ILE A 24 -17.84 11.48 -18.74
N PHE A 25 -16.68 11.15 -18.20
CA PHE A 25 -16.13 11.72 -16.98
C PHE A 25 -14.68 12.19 -17.19
N PRO A 26 -14.48 13.42 -17.70
CA PRO A 26 -13.14 13.99 -18.03
C PRO A 26 -12.19 14.11 -16.83
N GLU A 27 -12.72 14.12 -15.62
CA GLU A 27 -11.95 14.11 -14.37
C GLU A 27 -11.25 12.75 -14.12
N THR A 28 -11.42 11.79 -15.01
CA THR A 28 -10.77 10.48 -14.93
C THR A 28 -9.29 10.60 -15.30
N ASP A 29 -8.44 10.10 -14.41
CA ASP A 29 -7.01 9.90 -14.66
C ASP A 29 -6.80 8.55 -15.38
N THR A 30 -7.13 7.45 -14.72
CA THR A 30 -6.98 6.10 -15.27
C THR A 30 -8.17 5.21 -14.88
N VAL A 31 -8.39 4.17 -15.67
CA VAL A 31 -9.49 3.22 -15.49
C VAL A 31 -8.93 1.80 -15.57
N SER A 32 -9.39 0.94 -14.69
CA SER A 32 -9.22 -0.50 -14.82
C SER A 32 -10.56 -1.14 -15.17
N VAL A 33 -10.56 -2.01 -16.16
CA VAL A 33 -11.73 -2.76 -16.60
C VAL A 33 -11.37 -4.25 -16.59
N VAL A 34 -12.09 -5.02 -15.80
CA VAL A 34 -11.88 -6.46 -15.61
C VAL A 34 -13.16 -7.18 -15.98
N GLY A 35 -13.05 -8.22 -16.82
CA GLY A 35 -14.17 -9.10 -17.14
C GLY A 35 -14.58 -9.93 -15.92
N GLY A 36 -15.87 -10.22 -15.79
CA GLY A 36 -16.37 -10.98 -14.66
C GLY A 36 -15.83 -12.40 -14.57
N GLU A 37 -15.37 -12.97 -15.68
CA GLU A 37 -14.68 -14.26 -15.71
C GLU A 37 -13.30 -14.24 -15.03
N GLU A 38 -12.68 -13.07 -14.89
CA GLU A 38 -11.38 -12.88 -14.22
C GLU A 38 -11.53 -12.59 -12.72
N LEU A 39 -12.76 -12.47 -12.20
CA LEU A 39 -13.03 -12.22 -10.79
C LEU A 39 -12.99 -13.50 -9.96
N ASP A 40 -12.74 -13.38 -8.68
CA ASP A 40 -12.85 -14.47 -7.71
C ASP A 40 -13.88 -14.10 -6.61
N PRO A 41 -15.04 -14.76 -6.51
CA PRO A 41 -15.57 -15.75 -7.47
C PRO A 41 -15.97 -15.15 -8.82
N PRO A 42 -15.94 -15.93 -9.93
CA PRO A 42 -16.31 -15.44 -11.26
C PRO A 42 -17.76 -14.95 -11.34
N GLU A 43 -17.96 -13.76 -11.92
CA GLU A 43 -19.29 -13.16 -12.18
C GLU A 43 -19.51 -13.05 -13.71
N PHE A 44 -19.92 -14.13 -14.36
CA PHE A 44 -20.13 -14.13 -15.81
C PHE A 44 -21.17 -13.10 -16.28
N GLY A 45 -20.92 -12.48 -17.43
CA GLY A 45 -21.80 -11.43 -17.96
C GLY A 45 -21.66 -10.07 -17.24
N THR A 46 -20.68 -9.93 -16.37
CA THR A 46 -20.39 -8.68 -15.64
C THR A 46 -19.05 -8.09 -16.09
N VAL A 47 -18.98 -6.78 -16.13
CA VAL A 47 -17.73 -6.03 -16.30
C VAL A 47 -17.53 -5.15 -15.08
N GLN A 48 -16.44 -5.36 -14.36
CA GLN A 48 -16.07 -4.57 -13.19
C GLN A 48 -15.17 -3.42 -13.63
N ILE A 49 -15.52 -2.21 -13.19
CA ILE A 49 -14.85 -0.97 -13.57
C ILE A 49 -14.36 -0.27 -12.31
N SER A 50 -13.07 0.03 -12.25
CA SER A 50 -12.46 0.86 -11.22
C SER A 50 -11.94 2.14 -11.85
N ILE A 51 -12.29 3.30 -11.31
CA ILE A 51 -11.94 4.61 -11.86
C ILE A 51 -11.08 5.36 -10.84
N LYS A 52 -9.92 5.84 -11.27
CA LYS A 52 -9.10 6.77 -10.49
C LYS A 52 -9.36 8.20 -11.00
N PRO A 53 -9.96 9.08 -10.19
CA PRO A 53 -10.09 10.49 -10.52
C PRO A 53 -8.74 11.21 -10.42
N LYS A 54 -8.57 12.32 -11.16
CA LYS A 54 -7.34 13.14 -11.18
C LYS A 54 -6.98 13.71 -9.80
N ASN A 55 -7.96 14.28 -9.11
CA ASN A 55 -7.74 15.05 -7.88
C ASN A 55 -8.30 14.37 -6.62
N SER A 56 -8.72 13.11 -6.72
CA SER A 56 -9.34 12.37 -5.61
C SER A 56 -9.00 10.88 -5.71
N ILE A 57 -9.22 10.18 -4.63
CA ILE A 57 -9.20 8.71 -4.57
C ILE A 57 -10.60 8.12 -4.43
N TYR A 58 -11.62 8.97 -4.37
CA TYR A 58 -13.00 8.58 -4.12
C TYR A 58 -13.94 9.18 -5.16
N ILE A 59 -14.92 8.38 -5.59
CA ILE A 59 -16.04 8.80 -6.43
C ILE A 59 -17.32 8.53 -5.67
N SER A 60 -18.18 9.55 -5.53
CA SER A 60 -19.47 9.41 -4.84
C SER A 60 -20.41 8.44 -5.58
N ASP A 61 -21.28 7.79 -4.86
CA ASP A 61 -22.24 6.85 -5.44
C ASP A 61 -23.19 7.51 -6.45
N PHE A 62 -23.51 8.79 -6.23
CA PHE A 62 -24.24 9.59 -7.19
C PHE A 62 -23.47 9.74 -8.53
N THR A 63 -22.18 10.03 -8.47
CA THR A 63 -21.34 10.14 -9.68
C THR A 63 -21.17 8.78 -10.36
N LYS A 64 -20.99 7.69 -9.60
CA LYS A 64 -20.95 6.33 -10.15
C LYS A 64 -22.24 6.00 -10.90
N SER A 65 -23.41 6.26 -10.30
CA SER A 65 -24.72 6.04 -10.91
C SER A 65 -24.90 6.85 -12.18
N ARG A 66 -24.43 8.11 -12.20
CA ARG A 66 -24.48 8.97 -13.38
C ARG A 66 -23.59 8.42 -14.52
N ILE A 67 -22.36 8.00 -14.21
CA ILE A 67 -21.45 7.39 -15.18
C ILE A 67 -22.08 6.10 -15.76
N LEU A 68 -22.60 5.22 -14.91
CA LEU A 68 -23.27 3.99 -15.34
C LEU A 68 -24.46 4.25 -16.24
N SER A 69 -25.31 5.23 -15.92
CA SER A 69 -26.46 5.63 -16.74
C SER A 69 -26.05 6.09 -18.16
N GLN A 70 -24.95 6.82 -18.26
CA GLN A 70 -24.42 7.24 -19.55
C GLN A 70 -23.71 6.10 -20.30
N LEU A 71 -22.99 5.24 -19.58
CA LEU A 71 -22.27 4.11 -20.14
C LEU A 71 -23.19 3.07 -20.76
N LYS A 72 -24.39 2.86 -20.20
CA LYS A 72 -25.42 1.95 -20.76
C LYS A 72 -25.77 2.21 -22.21
N LYS A 73 -25.61 3.44 -22.72
CA LYS A 73 -25.87 3.79 -24.12
C LYS A 73 -24.86 3.19 -25.09
N PHE A 74 -23.71 2.76 -24.58
CA PHE A 74 -22.58 2.25 -25.37
C PHE A 74 -22.33 0.76 -25.16
N THR A 75 -23.09 0.11 -24.27
CA THR A 75 -22.85 -1.28 -23.88
C THR A 75 -23.62 -2.25 -24.76
N VAL A 76 -23.08 -3.46 -24.91
CA VAL A 76 -23.74 -4.58 -25.58
C VAL A 76 -24.82 -5.14 -24.66
N SER A 77 -25.96 -5.50 -25.24
CA SER A 77 -27.05 -6.14 -24.48
C SER A 77 -26.57 -7.42 -23.81
N GLY A 78 -26.97 -7.62 -22.55
CA GLY A 78 -26.59 -8.80 -21.76
C GLY A 78 -25.32 -8.66 -20.92
N ILE A 79 -24.60 -7.53 -21.03
CA ILE A 79 -23.45 -7.25 -20.17
C ILE A 79 -23.84 -6.25 -19.07
N ASN A 80 -23.63 -6.64 -17.81
CA ASN A 80 -23.87 -5.80 -16.65
C ASN A 80 -22.58 -5.06 -16.28
N GLN A 81 -22.63 -3.72 -16.14
CA GLN A 81 -21.48 -2.92 -15.72
C GLN A 81 -21.62 -2.57 -14.25
N LYS A 82 -20.53 -2.75 -13.51
CA LYS A 82 -20.44 -2.47 -12.08
C LYS A 82 -19.24 -1.57 -11.82
N ILE A 83 -19.47 -0.36 -11.29
CA ILE A 83 -18.38 0.50 -10.83
C ILE A 83 -18.13 0.19 -9.36
N VAL A 84 -16.92 -0.25 -9.08
CA VAL A 84 -16.45 -0.57 -7.72
C VAL A 84 -15.53 0.51 -7.20
N ASP A 85 -15.36 0.54 -5.88
CA ASP A 85 -14.44 1.45 -5.23
C ASP A 85 -12.99 1.15 -5.63
N LEU A 86 -12.20 2.21 -5.71
CA LEU A 86 -10.79 2.13 -6.04
C LEU A 86 -10.04 1.34 -4.98
N LYS A 87 -9.38 0.27 -5.40
CA LYS A 87 -8.46 -0.49 -4.55
C LYS A 87 -7.05 0.06 -4.76
N ILE A 88 -6.43 0.59 -3.71
CA ILE A 88 -5.08 1.17 -3.77
C ILE A 88 -4.12 0.30 -2.97
N LEU A 89 -2.98 -0.01 -3.56
CA LEU A 89 -1.80 -0.53 -2.87
C LEU A 89 -0.83 0.63 -2.68
N PHE A 90 -0.72 1.09 -1.45
CA PHE A 90 0.24 2.13 -1.09
C PHE A 90 1.62 1.51 -0.82
N ILE A 91 2.64 2.16 -1.34
CA ILE A 91 4.03 1.90 -0.98
C ILE A 91 4.46 3.00 -0.02
N GLU A 92 5.07 2.61 1.05
CA GLU A 92 5.66 3.50 2.05
C GLU A 92 7.13 3.12 2.21
N LEU A 93 7.98 4.13 2.26
CA LEU A 93 9.42 3.94 2.37
C LEU A 93 9.89 4.38 3.76
N ASP A 94 10.80 3.60 4.31
CA ASP A 94 11.53 3.93 5.52
C ASP A 94 12.99 4.11 5.14
N ILE A 95 13.42 5.36 5.07
CA ILE A 95 14.65 5.78 4.40
C ILE A 95 15.62 6.36 5.43
N SER A 96 16.82 5.83 5.48
CA SER A 96 17.96 6.43 6.15
C SER A 96 18.91 6.99 5.09
N VAL A 97 19.01 8.31 5.01
CA VAL A 97 19.86 9.02 4.05
C VAL A 97 21.14 9.44 4.74
N TYR A 98 22.27 8.97 4.26
CA TYR A 98 23.58 9.35 4.73
C TYR A 98 24.13 10.52 3.89
N TYR A 99 24.67 11.55 4.56
CA TYR A 99 25.13 12.74 3.87
C TYR A 99 26.41 13.35 4.48
N ASP A 100 27.20 13.96 3.61
CA ASP A 100 28.37 14.75 4.01
C ASP A 100 27.92 16.13 4.50
N PHE A 101 28.10 16.35 5.80
CA PHE A 101 27.73 17.61 6.45
C PHE A 101 28.47 18.84 5.93
N SER A 102 29.68 18.64 5.37
CA SER A 102 30.49 19.76 4.84
C SER A 102 29.91 20.38 3.58
N GLN A 103 29.05 19.65 2.87
CA GLN A 103 28.50 20.04 1.55
C GLN A 103 27.09 20.62 1.63
N ILE A 104 26.49 20.68 2.81
CA ILE A 104 25.10 21.15 2.96
C ILE A 104 25.02 22.43 3.80
N SER A 105 24.00 23.24 3.52
CA SER A 105 23.69 24.41 4.34
C SER A 105 22.91 24.02 5.59
N THR A 106 21.87 23.22 5.45
CA THR A 106 21.04 22.69 6.55
C THR A 106 20.49 21.31 6.19
N GLU A 107 20.32 20.47 7.20
CA GLU A 107 19.72 19.14 7.08
C GLU A 107 18.30 19.19 6.53
N ASP A 108 17.47 20.12 7.04
CA ASP A 108 16.08 20.28 6.61
C ASP A 108 15.95 20.64 5.13
N THR A 109 16.89 21.42 4.58
CA THR A 109 16.93 21.75 3.16
C THR A 109 17.18 20.49 2.34
N LEU A 110 18.12 19.66 2.73
CA LEU A 110 18.44 18.41 2.05
C LEU A 110 17.25 17.43 2.12
N LYS A 111 16.66 17.28 3.31
CA LYS A 111 15.46 16.47 3.51
C LYS A 111 14.29 16.92 2.61
N THR A 112 14.08 18.21 2.50
CA THR A 112 13.04 18.79 1.63
C THR A 112 13.29 18.45 0.16
N LYS A 113 14.54 18.52 -0.31
CA LYS A 113 14.91 18.09 -1.66
C LYS A 113 14.60 16.62 -1.91
N VAL A 114 14.92 15.73 -0.95
CA VAL A 114 14.61 14.29 -1.04
C VAL A 114 13.10 14.07 -1.14
N ILE A 115 12.28 14.75 -0.32
CA ILE A 115 10.82 14.68 -0.39
C ILE A 115 10.30 15.13 -1.76
N GLN A 116 10.85 16.21 -2.30
CA GLN A 116 10.46 16.72 -3.63
C GLN A 116 10.82 15.74 -4.75
N SER A 117 12.02 15.18 -4.74
CA SER A 117 12.46 14.18 -5.73
C SER A 117 11.60 12.92 -5.68
N LEU A 118 11.29 12.41 -4.48
CA LEU A 118 10.38 11.28 -4.30
C LEU A 118 8.95 11.61 -4.76
N SER A 119 8.48 12.82 -4.50
CA SER A 119 7.14 13.25 -4.94
C SER A 119 7.05 13.36 -6.47
N GLN A 120 8.11 13.83 -7.13
CA GLN A 120 8.20 13.85 -8.59
C GLN A 120 8.23 12.41 -9.15
N TYR A 121 9.02 11.53 -8.55
CA TYR A 121 9.05 10.12 -8.91
C TYR A 121 7.69 9.45 -8.72
N ALA A 122 6.99 9.71 -7.62
CA ALA A 122 5.66 9.21 -7.35
C ALA A 122 4.63 9.63 -8.41
N ASN A 123 4.78 10.80 -8.98
CA ASN A 123 3.89 11.33 -10.03
C ASN A 123 4.30 10.93 -11.46
N SER A 124 5.31 10.06 -11.60
CA SER A 124 5.73 9.60 -12.93
C SER A 124 4.66 8.71 -13.58
N VAL A 125 4.50 8.84 -14.91
CA VAL A 125 3.46 8.18 -15.72
C VAL A 125 3.49 6.64 -15.61
N ASN A 126 4.66 6.06 -15.33
CA ASN A 126 4.84 4.60 -15.30
C ASN A 126 4.57 3.99 -13.92
N PHE A 127 4.34 4.81 -12.91
CA PHE A 127 4.23 4.37 -11.54
C PHE A 127 2.78 4.41 -11.04
N ASN A 128 2.15 5.59 -11.04
CA ASN A 128 0.78 5.81 -10.54
C ASN A 128 -0.26 5.33 -11.56
N GLN A 129 -0.47 4.02 -11.63
CA GLN A 129 -1.43 3.41 -12.53
C GLN A 129 -1.89 2.04 -12.03
N PHE A 130 -2.96 1.52 -12.60
CA PHE A 130 -3.35 0.13 -12.43
C PHE A 130 -2.29 -0.78 -13.08
N GLY A 131 -1.92 -1.85 -12.37
CA GLY A 131 -0.83 -2.72 -12.83
C GLY A 131 0.54 -2.04 -12.88
N GLY A 132 0.73 -0.94 -12.16
CA GLY A 132 1.99 -0.22 -12.04
C GLY A 132 3.09 -1.08 -11.42
N ARG A 133 4.33 -0.69 -11.62
CA ARG A 133 5.50 -1.41 -11.08
C ARG A 133 6.41 -0.46 -10.35
N PHE A 134 6.59 -0.69 -9.07
CA PHE A 134 7.61 -0.03 -8.28
C PHE A 134 8.93 -0.79 -8.43
N LYS A 135 9.98 -0.10 -8.81
CA LYS A 135 11.32 -0.62 -8.91
C LYS A 135 12.19 -0.05 -7.80
N TYR A 136 12.61 -0.92 -6.89
CA TYR A 136 13.43 -0.55 -5.73
C TYR A 136 14.70 0.20 -6.11
N SER A 137 15.46 -0.36 -7.06
CA SER A 137 16.71 0.27 -7.52
C SER A 137 16.51 1.67 -8.10
N LYS A 138 15.33 1.94 -8.69
CA LYS A 138 15.03 3.28 -9.22
C LYS A 138 14.72 4.27 -8.10
N SER A 139 14.05 3.84 -7.04
CA SER A 139 13.81 4.72 -5.89
C SER A 139 15.11 5.08 -5.17
N LEU A 140 16.04 4.13 -5.01
CA LEU A 140 17.37 4.40 -4.46
C LEU A 140 18.12 5.42 -5.32
N GLN A 141 18.12 5.22 -6.65
CA GLN A 141 18.77 6.13 -7.58
C GLN A 141 18.17 7.54 -7.54
N VAL A 142 16.86 7.67 -7.36
CA VAL A 142 16.19 8.98 -7.22
C VAL A 142 16.67 9.70 -5.96
N ILE A 143 16.84 8.97 -4.85
CA ILE A 143 17.33 9.53 -3.60
C ILE A 143 18.79 9.95 -3.75
N ASP A 144 19.67 9.07 -4.23
CA ASP A 144 21.10 9.33 -4.37
C ASP A 144 21.39 10.49 -5.33
N ASN A 145 20.61 10.62 -6.40
CA ASN A 145 20.78 11.69 -7.38
C ASN A 145 20.14 13.03 -6.96
N THR A 146 19.53 13.11 -5.79
CA THR A 146 18.86 14.34 -5.34
C THR A 146 19.84 15.45 -5.05
N ASP A 147 20.99 15.12 -4.45
CA ASP A 147 22.05 16.08 -4.12
C ASP A 147 23.39 15.37 -4.03
N THR A 148 24.47 16.06 -4.42
CA THR A 148 25.84 15.53 -4.37
C THR A 148 26.33 15.30 -2.93
N ALA A 149 25.71 15.92 -1.96
CA ALA A 149 26.03 15.70 -0.55
C ALA A 149 25.55 14.34 -0.03
N ILE A 150 24.63 13.66 -0.73
CA ILE A 150 24.16 12.33 -0.33
C ILE A 150 25.23 11.31 -0.71
N THR A 151 25.73 10.59 0.28
CA THR A 151 26.77 9.56 0.10
C THR A 151 26.18 8.18 -0.11
N SER A 152 25.06 7.87 0.55
CA SER A 152 24.31 6.63 0.39
C SER A 152 22.92 6.71 0.99
N ASN A 153 22.09 5.71 0.71
CA ASN A 153 20.81 5.54 1.41
C ASN A 153 20.54 4.07 1.74
N ILE A 154 19.84 3.83 2.83
CA ILE A 154 19.28 2.53 3.18
C ILE A 154 17.77 2.70 3.23
N THR A 155 17.07 1.98 2.37
CA THR A 155 15.62 2.11 2.20
C THR A 155 14.94 0.78 2.44
N LYS A 156 13.92 0.76 3.27
CA LYS A 156 13.02 -0.38 3.48
C LYS A 156 11.68 -0.07 2.81
N VAL A 157 11.11 -1.07 2.14
CA VAL A 157 9.84 -0.96 1.46
C VAL A 157 8.76 -1.59 2.33
N LYS A 158 7.65 -0.89 2.50
CA LYS A 158 6.44 -1.37 3.15
C LYS A 158 5.28 -1.23 2.17
N ILE A 159 4.36 -2.17 2.21
CA ILE A 159 3.13 -2.10 1.43
C ILE A 159 1.94 -1.97 2.37
N ARG A 160 0.96 -1.16 1.99
CA ARG A 160 -0.22 -0.87 2.82
C ARG A 160 -1.50 -0.93 2.01
N ARG A 161 -2.52 -1.53 2.60
CA ARG A 161 -3.90 -1.48 2.12
C ARG A 161 -4.78 -0.83 3.18
N ASP A 162 -5.76 -0.07 2.72
CA ASP A 162 -6.78 0.54 3.56
C ASP A 162 -8.03 -0.33 3.51
N LEU A 163 -8.43 -0.86 4.65
CA LEU A 163 -9.65 -1.63 4.82
C LEU A 163 -10.76 -0.71 5.31
N LYS A 164 -11.78 -0.48 4.48
CA LYS A 164 -13.01 0.18 4.90
C LYS A 164 -13.90 -0.83 5.61
N VAL A 165 -14.25 -0.54 6.84
CA VAL A 165 -15.03 -1.44 7.71
C VAL A 165 -16.47 -0.99 7.83
N ALA A 166 -17.38 -1.97 7.96
CA ALA A 166 -18.77 -1.74 8.31
C ALA A 166 -18.89 -1.69 9.84
N VAL A 167 -18.91 -0.48 10.40
CA VAL A 167 -18.95 -0.28 11.85
C VAL A 167 -20.27 -0.78 12.43
N ASN A 168 -20.19 -1.46 13.60
CA ASN A 168 -21.31 -2.09 14.30
C ASN A 168 -22.03 -3.17 13.49
N GLN A 169 -21.36 -3.79 12.55
CA GLN A 169 -21.87 -4.92 11.78
C GLN A 169 -20.89 -6.08 11.80
N SER A 170 -21.40 -7.30 11.93
CA SER A 170 -20.57 -8.50 11.80
C SER A 170 -20.29 -8.76 10.33
N ALA A 171 -19.04 -8.67 9.93
CA ALA A 171 -18.60 -8.86 8.56
C ALA A 171 -17.30 -9.64 8.48
N GLN A 172 -17.07 -10.26 7.33
CA GLN A 172 -15.77 -10.85 6.94
C GLN A 172 -15.08 -9.89 5.98
N TYR A 173 -13.76 -9.85 6.04
CA TYR A 173 -12.98 -8.97 5.19
C TYR A 173 -11.84 -9.75 4.54
N GLU A 174 -11.58 -9.40 3.28
CA GLU A 174 -10.48 -9.94 2.51
C GLU A 174 -9.70 -8.80 1.86
N LEU A 175 -8.38 -8.85 2.00
CA LEU A 175 -7.46 -7.90 1.40
C LEU A 175 -6.38 -8.66 0.64
N CYS A 176 -6.33 -8.45 -0.66
CA CYS A 176 -5.26 -8.94 -1.50
C CYS A 176 -4.27 -7.81 -1.78
N PHE A 177 -3.00 -8.01 -1.45
CA PHE A 177 -1.89 -7.10 -1.75
C PHE A 177 -1.22 -7.47 -3.07
N GLY A 178 -1.42 -8.72 -3.57
CA GLY A 178 -0.85 -9.20 -4.82
C GLY A 178 0.67 -9.27 -4.85
N ASN A 179 1.31 -9.22 -3.69
CA ASN A 179 2.75 -9.33 -3.52
C ASN A 179 3.04 -10.24 -2.35
N GLN A 180 3.94 -11.18 -2.53
CA GLN A 180 4.36 -12.10 -1.48
C GLN A 180 4.83 -11.31 -0.25
N PHE A 181 4.37 -11.72 0.93
CA PHE A 181 4.81 -11.15 2.18
C PHE A 181 6.08 -11.82 2.67
N HIS A 182 6.94 -11.04 3.30
CA HIS A 182 8.07 -11.58 4.04
C HIS A 182 7.56 -12.39 5.24
N VAL A 183 8.13 -13.58 5.43
CA VAL A 183 7.78 -14.46 6.56
C VAL A 183 8.77 -14.23 7.69
N GLU A 184 8.34 -13.54 8.71
CA GLU A 184 9.12 -13.37 9.93
C GLU A 184 8.85 -14.52 10.88
N ALA A 185 9.87 -15.29 11.23
CA ALA A 185 9.73 -16.50 12.06
C ALA A 185 9.06 -16.23 13.42
N SER A 186 9.27 -15.05 13.99
CA SER A 186 8.62 -14.60 15.23
C SER A 186 7.19 -14.06 15.03
N GLY A 187 6.71 -13.99 13.80
CA GLY A 187 5.47 -13.30 13.41
C GLY A 187 5.65 -11.77 13.43
N ARG A 188 4.51 -11.07 13.35
CA ARG A 188 4.43 -9.60 13.46
C ARG A 188 4.90 -8.83 12.22
N ASN A 189 4.94 -9.47 11.06
CA ASN A 189 5.13 -8.76 9.80
C ASN A 189 3.91 -7.88 9.51
N ILE A 190 2.69 -8.41 9.67
CA ILE A 190 1.46 -7.66 9.43
C ILE A 190 1.14 -6.81 10.66
N LYS A 191 0.85 -5.54 10.42
CA LYS A 191 0.47 -4.57 11.44
C LYS A 191 -0.68 -3.72 10.96
N SER A 192 -1.57 -3.35 11.88
CA SER A 192 -2.68 -2.44 11.58
C SER A 192 -2.63 -1.18 12.44
N THR A 193 -3.38 -0.15 12.00
CA THR A 193 -3.84 0.90 12.90
C THR A 193 -4.81 0.33 13.93
N GLY A 194 -4.97 1.02 15.04
CA GLY A 194 -5.87 0.60 16.12
C GLY A 194 -7.34 0.64 15.72
N PHE A 195 -8.13 -0.26 16.29
CA PHE A 195 -9.58 -0.31 16.14
C PHE A 195 -10.23 -0.88 17.41
N PHE A 196 -11.55 -0.80 17.46
CA PHE A 196 -12.33 -1.31 18.58
C PHE A 196 -13.22 -2.46 18.12
N VAL A 197 -13.37 -3.48 18.95
CA VAL A 197 -14.21 -4.65 18.69
C VAL A 197 -15.20 -4.88 19.81
N THR A 198 -16.30 -5.51 19.51
CA THR A 198 -17.30 -5.89 20.51
C THR A 198 -16.67 -6.76 21.60
N GLY A 199 -16.92 -6.38 22.85
CA GLY A 199 -16.39 -7.09 24.02
C GLY A 199 -15.04 -6.65 24.54
N GLU A 200 -14.33 -5.74 23.83
CA GLU A 200 -13.10 -5.11 24.29
C GLU A 200 -13.26 -3.60 24.42
N SER A 201 -12.90 -3.06 25.59
CA SER A 201 -12.98 -1.62 25.88
C SER A 201 -11.73 -0.85 25.43
N SER A 202 -10.64 -1.53 25.21
CA SER A 202 -9.37 -0.94 24.78
C SER A 202 -9.15 -1.14 23.27
N MET A 203 -8.35 -0.25 22.70
CA MET A 203 -7.93 -0.34 21.31
C MET A 203 -7.14 -1.62 21.06
N VAL A 204 -7.41 -2.27 19.94
CA VAL A 204 -6.77 -3.50 19.50
C VAL A 204 -6.11 -3.33 18.13
N TYR A 205 -5.20 -4.23 17.81
CA TYR A 205 -4.40 -4.23 16.59
C TYR A 205 -4.37 -5.62 15.96
N LEU A 206 -4.19 -5.69 14.65
CA LEU A 206 -3.92 -6.93 13.94
C LEU A 206 -2.42 -7.21 13.89
N THR A 207 -2.09 -8.49 14.03
CA THR A 207 -0.75 -9.02 13.78
C THR A 207 -0.86 -10.45 13.26
N ASP A 208 0.22 -10.98 12.71
CA ASP A 208 0.28 -12.33 12.18
C ASP A 208 1.16 -13.25 13.04
N SER A 209 0.93 -14.53 12.87
CA SER A 209 1.79 -15.61 13.39
C SER A 209 1.90 -16.67 12.30
N PRO A 210 3.10 -16.89 11.72
CA PRO A 210 3.27 -17.87 10.66
C PRO A 210 3.10 -19.32 11.20
N ASN A 211 2.55 -20.18 10.36
CA ASN A 211 2.50 -21.59 10.60
C ASN A 211 3.86 -22.24 10.28
N ALA A 212 4.05 -23.48 10.70
CA ALA A 212 5.29 -24.22 10.47
C ALA A 212 5.60 -24.46 8.98
N ASP A 213 4.60 -24.33 8.10
CA ASP A 213 4.77 -24.46 6.65
C ASP A 213 5.46 -23.26 6.00
N GLY A 214 5.53 -22.11 6.69
CA GLY A 214 6.06 -20.86 6.13
C GLY A 214 5.28 -20.31 4.94
N ILE A 215 4.13 -20.87 4.61
CA ILE A 215 3.26 -20.48 3.49
C ILE A 215 2.04 -19.74 4.00
N THR A 216 1.45 -20.26 5.07
CA THR A 216 0.26 -19.70 5.69
C THR A 216 0.53 -19.22 7.10
N GLY A 217 -0.36 -18.41 7.64
CA GLY A 217 -0.31 -17.97 9.03
C GLY A 217 -1.69 -17.69 9.59
N THR A 218 -1.76 -17.52 10.89
CA THR A 218 -2.96 -17.03 11.58
C THR A 218 -2.88 -15.55 11.81
N LEU A 219 -4.00 -14.85 11.61
CA LEU A 219 -4.15 -13.46 12.00
C LEU A 219 -4.64 -13.42 13.45
N ALA A 220 -3.95 -12.66 14.28
CA ALA A 220 -4.27 -12.48 15.68
C ALA A 220 -4.68 -11.04 15.98
N ILE A 221 -5.54 -10.89 16.97
CA ILE A 221 -5.89 -9.59 17.55
C ILE A 221 -5.13 -9.45 18.86
N VAL A 222 -4.42 -8.34 18.99
CA VAL A 222 -3.60 -8.03 20.16
C VAL A 222 -3.96 -6.65 20.70
N LYS A 223 -3.69 -6.44 21.97
CA LYS A 223 -3.75 -5.12 22.62
C LYS A 223 -2.45 -4.80 23.34
N GLU A 224 -2.13 -3.53 23.38
CA GLU A 224 -1.04 -3.03 24.17
C GLU A 224 -1.49 -2.90 25.63
N ILE A 225 -0.65 -3.37 26.55
CA ILE A 225 -0.78 -3.16 27.99
C ILE A 225 0.34 -2.23 28.42
N ASP A 226 0.28 -1.73 29.64
CA ASP A 226 1.30 -0.88 30.23
C ASP A 226 2.74 -1.38 29.95
N ASN A 227 3.62 -0.44 29.58
CA ASN A 227 5.03 -0.69 29.24
C ASN A 227 5.27 -1.42 27.88
N LYS A 228 4.46 -1.16 26.87
CA LYS A 228 4.62 -1.75 25.52
C LYS A 228 4.53 -3.30 25.47
N GLN A 229 3.97 -3.92 26.50
CA GLN A 229 3.68 -5.34 26.49
C GLN A 229 2.44 -5.63 25.66
N ILE A 230 2.51 -6.67 24.83
CA ILE A 230 1.42 -7.09 23.95
C ILE A 230 0.69 -8.27 24.60
N ARG A 231 -0.64 -8.14 24.75
CA ARG A 231 -1.51 -9.22 25.13
C ARG A 231 -2.35 -9.68 23.94
N VAL A 232 -2.41 -10.98 23.73
CA VAL A 232 -3.26 -11.58 22.70
C VAL A 232 -4.71 -11.59 23.19
N VAL A 233 -5.59 -10.96 22.42
CA VAL A 233 -7.06 -10.94 22.64
C VAL A 233 -7.69 -12.13 21.91
N SER A 234 -7.31 -12.35 20.66
CA SER A 234 -7.74 -13.50 19.87
C SER A 234 -6.55 -14.07 19.09
N LYS A 235 -6.34 -15.37 19.18
CA LYS A 235 -5.26 -16.07 18.45
C LYS A 235 -5.64 -16.46 17.04
N SER A 236 -6.93 -16.43 16.69
CA SER A 236 -7.46 -16.89 15.42
C SER A 236 -8.56 -15.94 14.94
N ALA A 237 -8.14 -14.74 14.54
CA ALA A 237 -9.03 -13.73 13.98
C ALA A 237 -9.12 -13.84 12.45
N GLY A 238 -8.30 -14.69 11.84
CA GLY A 238 -8.27 -14.87 10.40
C GLY A 238 -7.07 -15.68 9.94
N ILE A 239 -6.83 -15.63 8.64
CA ILE A 239 -5.78 -16.39 7.95
C ILE A 239 -4.95 -15.42 7.11
N VAL A 240 -3.67 -15.70 7.00
CA VAL A 240 -2.73 -15.03 6.11
C VAL A 240 -2.18 -16.03 5.11
N ASP A 241 -2.20 -15.68 3.83
CA ASP A 241 -1.45 -16.36 2.78
C ASP A 241 -0.24 -15.49 2.40
N TYR A 242 0.95 -15.93 2.78
CA TYR A 242 2.17 -15.15 2.55
C TYR A 242 2.58 -15.16 1.08
N ILE A 243 2.32 -16.26 0.36
CA ILE A 243 2.73 -16.41 -1.05
C ILE A 243 1.92 -15.48 -1.96
N HIS A 244 0.59 -15.45 -1.77
CA HIS A 244 -0.28 -14.60 -2.57
C HIS A 244 -0.42 -13.17 -2.01
N GLY A 245 0.07 -12.94 -0.78
CA GLY A 245 -0.07 -11.65 -0.11
C GLY A 245 -1.53 -11.34 0.22
N GLU A 246 -2.22 -12.30 0.82
CA GLU A 246 -3.64 -12.18 1.17
C GLU A 246 -3.85 -12.22 2.67
N VAL A 247 -4.76 -11.37 3.13
CA VAL A 247 -5.21 -11.30 4.53
C VAL A 247 -6.71 -11.46 4.56
N LYS A 248 -7.19 -12.51 5.23
CA LYS A 248 -8.62 -12.79 5.40
C LYS A 248 -8.98 -12.71 6.87
N LEU A 249 -9.83 -11.74 7.25
CA LEU A 249 -10.41 -11.66 8.57
C LEU A 249 -11.67 -12.53 8.63
N SER A 250 -11.76 -13.35 9.66
CA SER A 250 -12.99 -14.07 10.00
C SER A 250 -14.08 -13.08 10.44
N THR A 251 -15.32 -13.56 10.57
CA THR A 251 -16.44 -12.72 11.00
C THR A 251 -16.12 -11.98 12.29
N ILE A 252 -16.11 -10.67 12.22
CA ILE A 252 -15.79 -9.78 13.34
C ILE A 252 -16.75 -8.58 13.33
N ASN A 253 -17.11 -8.11 14.51
CA ASN A 253 -17.87 -6.87 14.67
C ASN A 253 -16.93 -5.76 15.18
N ILE A 254 -16.60 -4.83 14.28
CA ILE A 254 -15.76 -3.67 14.56
C ILE A 254 -16.68 -2.52 14.97
N THR A 255 -16.43 -1.93 16.13
CA THR A 255 -17.28 -0.88 16.71
C THR A 255 -16.74 0.54 16.48
N GLY A 256 -15.48 0.66 16.06
CA GLY A 256 -14.86 1.94 15.72
C GLY A 256 -13.42 1.77 15.23
N THR A 257 -12.87 2.83 14.67
CA THR A 257 -11.48 2.89 14.20
C THR A 257 -10.73 4.03 14.88
N GLN A 258 -9.42 3.95 14.95
CA GLN A 258 -8.56 4.92 15.64
C GLN A 258 -8.74 6.37 15.15
N ARG A 259 -9.12 6.56 13.89
CA ARG A 259 -9.24 7.88 13.26
C ARG A 259 -10.68 8.28 12.96
N ASP A 260 -11.67 7.55 13.46
CA ASP A 260 -13.12 7.79 13.23
C ASP A 260 -13.50 7.98 11.75
N ASN A 261 -12.77 7.29 10.86
CA ASN A 261 -12.99 7.35 9.40
C ASN A 261 -13.39 6.01 8.79
N ASP A 262 -13.74 5.03 9.61
CA ASP A 262 -14.11 3.67 9.22
C ASP A 262 -13.02 2.95 8.40
N ILE A 263 -11.75 3.37 8.55
CA ILE A 263 -10.61 2.77 7.83
C ILE A 263 -9.62 2.18 8.84
N ILE A 264 -9.25 0.93 8.60
CA ILE A 264 -8.11 0.28 9.23
C ILE A 264 -7.01 0.16 8.18
N GLU A 265 -5.89 0.81 8.43
CA GLU A 265 -4.71 0.69 7.59
C GLU A 265 -3.96 -0.59 7.98
N ILE A 266 -3.73 -1.47 7.01
CA ILE A 266 -2.99 -2.72 7.21
C ILE A 266 -1.71 -2.66 6.39
N GLN A 267 -0.59 -2.84 7.05
CA GLN A 267 0.75 -2.71 6.50
C GLN A 267 1.51 -4.01 6.67
N ALA A 268 2.31 -4.36 5.66
CA ALA A 268 3.20 -5.52 5.68
C ALA A 268 4.53 -5.20 4.97
N PHE A 269 5.57 -5.96 5.28
CA PHE A 269 6.79 -5.99 4.48
C PHE A 269 6.64 -7.03 3.38
N PRO A 270 6.88 -6.66 2.12
CA PRO A 270 6.92 -7.63 1.04
C PRO A 270 8.22 -8.45 1.10
N GLU A 271 8.20 -9.65 0.52
CA GLU A 271 9.40 -10.47 0.37
C GLU A 271 10.39 -9.84 -0.62
N SER A 272 9.89 -9.30 -1.71
CA SER A 272 10.68 -8.54 -2.67
C SER A 272 10.53 -7.05 -2.42
N ASN A 273 11.63 -6.30 -2.49
CA ASN A 273 11.59 -4.85 -2.47
C ASN A 273 10.99 -4.24 -3.76
N ASP A 274 10.93 -4.99 -4.86
CA ASP A 274 10.16 -4.63 -6.04
C ASP A 274 8.68 -4.97 -5.80
N VAL A 275 7.78 -4.04 -6.08
CA VAL A 275 6.34 -4.21 -5.86
C VAL A 275 5.59 -4.08 -7.18
N VAL A 276 4.66 -4.98 -7.42
CA VAL A 276 3.83 -5.02 -8.63
C VAL A 276 2.37 -4.79 -8.26
N GLY A 277 1.73 -3.85 -8.94
CA GLY A 277 0.28 -3.68 -8.86
C GLY A 277 -0.43 -4.75 -9.69
N LEU A 278 -1.52 -5.32 -9.18
CA LEU A 278 -2.44 -6.13 -9.95
C LEU A 278 -3.27 -5.25 -10.91
N ARG A 279 -3.94 -5.87 -11.89
CA ARG A 279 -4.76 -5.15 -12.89
C ARG A 279 -5.87 -4.29 -12.27
N ASP A 280 -6.43 -4.71 -11.15
CA ASP A 280 -7.48 -4.02 -10.39
C ASP A 280 -6.96 -3.22 -9.20
N LEU A 281 -5.64 -3.27 -8.94
CA LEU A 281 -4.97 -2.51 -7.89
C LEU A 281 -4.23 -1.30 -8.48
N TYR A 282 -4.61 -0.12 -8.02
CA TYR A 282 -3.86 1.11 -8.31
C TYR A 282 -2.65 1.22 -7.38
N LEU A 283 -1.46 1.30 -7.95
CA LEU A 283 -0.24 1.45 -7.19
C LEU A 283 0.04 2.92 -6.90
N SER A 284 0.37 3.26 -5.66
CA SER A 284 0.65 4.64 -5.25
C SER A 284 1.79 4.71 -4.22
N LEU A 285 2.77 5.58 -4.44
CA LEU A 285 3.81 5.88 -3.46
C LEU A 285 3.31 6.96 -2.49
N SER A 286 3.20 6.61 -1.22
CA SER A 286 2.79 7.53 -0.16
C SER A 286 4.01 8.22 0.46
N VAL A 287 4.48 9.30 -0.18
CA VAL A 287 5.62 10.07 0.34
C VAL A 287 5.31 10.69 1.70
N SER A 288 4.05 11.13 1.91
CA SER A 288 3.62 11.74 3.17
C SER A 288 3.64 10.79 4.38
N LYS A 289 3.53 9.48 4.13
CA LYS A 289 3.62 8.43 5.17
C LYS A 289 4.95 7.68 5.15
N SER A 290 5.85 8.04 4.26
CA SER A 290 7.22 7.56 4.26
C SER A 290 8.03 8.29 5.32
N THR A 291 8.93 7.56 5.97
CA THR A 291 9.84 8.12 6.98
C THR A 291 11.18 8.41 6.34
N ILE A 292 11.73 9.60 6.54
CA ILE A 292 13.04 9.99 6.04
C ILE A 292 13.89 10.47 7.22
N ASN A 293 14.89 9.68 7.55
CA ASN A 293 15.87 9.96 8.59
C ASN A 293 17.17 10.42 7.95
N MET A 294 17.64 11.58 8.35
CA MET A 294 18.89 12.14 7.87
C MET A 294 20.01 11.76 8.84
N LEU A 295 21.08 11.17 8.34
CA LEU A 295 22.20 10.68 9.12
C LEU A 295 23.50 11.26 8.58
N ARG A 296 24.29 11.85 9.44
CA ARG A 296 25.63 12.35 9.04
C ARG A 296 26.55 11.17 8.72
N ASP A 297 27.14 11.20 7.55
CA ASP A 297 28.18 10.25 7.18
C ASP A 297 29.52 10.78 7.67
N SER A 298 29.89 10.41 8.88
CA SER A 298 31.16 10.78 9.50
C SER A 298 32.07 9.57 9.50
N ILE A 299 33.11 9.59 8.66
CA ILE A 299 34.22 8.64 8.74
C ILE A 299 35.21 9.21 9.78
N THR A 300 35.24 8.64 10.96
CA THR A 300 36.34 8.86 11.89
C THR A 300 37.43 7.87 11.56
N SER A 301 38.65 8.38 11.30
CA SER A 301 39.82 7.50 11.17
C SER A 301 40.06 6.81 12.53
N GLY A 302 40.36 5.51 12.52
CA GLY A 302 40.59 4.74 13.72
C GLY A 302 41.79 5.20 14.59
N ASP A 303 42.53 6.22 14.15
CA ASP A 303 43.70 6.80 14.80
C ASP A 303 43.37 8.07 15.63
N GLU A 304 42.11 8.50 15.67
CA GLU A 304 41.75 9.64 16.49
C GLU A 304 41.70 9.24 17.98
N VAL A 305 42.72 9.65 18.73
CA VAL A 305 42.87 9.46 20.16
C VAL A 305 41.77 10.15 21.01
N SER A 306 40.99 11.02 20.40
CA SER A 306 39.85 11.71 21.03
C SER A 306 38.57 10.87 21.07
N GLY A 307 38.65 9.58 20.74
CA GLY A 307 37.64 8.59 21.14
C GLY A 307 36.20 9.00 20.88
N THR A 308 35.89 9.54 19.70
CA THR A 308 34.52 9.42 19.20
C THR A 308 34.33 7.95 18.88
N GLN A 309 33.96 7.19 19.91
CA GLN A 309 33.51 5.82 19.68
C GLN A 309 32.46 5.93 18.60
N PHE A 310 32.76 5.33 17.46
CA PHE A 310 31.75 4.90 16.53
C PHE A 310 30.92 3.88 17.31
N VAL A 311 29.90 4.37 18.01
CA VAL A 311 28.82 3.49 18.43
C VAL A 311 28.15 3.14 17.11
N ARG A 312 28.63 2.09 16.47
CA ARG A 312 27.83 1.28 15.61
C ARG A 312 26.68 0.90 16.52
N ASP A 313 25.61 1.68 16.52
CA ASP A 313 24.33 1.14 16.88
C ASP A 313 24.27 -0.15 16.10
N ALA A 314 24.33 -1.25 16.85
CA ALA A 314 24.40 -2.54 16.23
C ALA A 314 23.27 -2.54 15.22
N TYR A 315 23.62 -2.48 13.93
CA TYR A 315 22.68 -2.70 12.89
C TYR A 315 22.22 -4.12 13.06
N THR A 316 21.30 -4.29 13.97
CA THR A 316 20.41 -5.41 13.92
C THR A 316 19.65 -5.18 12.64
N SER A 317 20.16 -5.76 11.55
CA SER A 317 19.39 -5.80 10.34
C SER A 317 18.03 -6.34 10.78
N SER A 318 16.97 -5.67 10.41
CA SER A 318 15.62 -6.10 10.70
C SER A 318 15.36 -7.54 10.25
N TYR A 319 16.27 -8.10 9.47
CA TYR A 319 16.28 -9.46 8.97
C TYR A 319 17.08 -10.46 9.82
N SER A 320 18.11 -10.04 10.56
CA SER A 320 18.95 -10.98 11.33
C SER A 320 18.48 -11.24 12.75
N ASN A 321 17.70 -10.35 13.36
CA ASN A 321 17.29 -10.48 14.77
C ASN A 321 15.78 -10.52 14.99
N GLY A 322 14.98 -10.53 13.93
CA GLY A 322 13.52 -10.70 14.02
C GLY A 322 12.76 -9.61 14.79
N ASN A 323 13.41 -8.54 15.19
CA ASN A 323 12.80 -7.45 15.95
C ASN A 323 12.56 -6.25 15.06
N LEU A 324 11.45 -6.28 14.32
CA LEU A 324 10.88 -5.06 13.75
C LEU A 324 10.30 -4.24 14.90
N ILE A 325 11.15 -3.46 15.56
CA ILE A 325 10.69 -2.46 16.51
C ILE A 325 10.18 -1.29 15.67
N ARG A 326 8.87 -1.08 15.68
CA ARG A 326 8.29 0.21 15.36
C ARG A 326 8.32 1.04 16.64
N GLU A 327 9.11 2.09 16.66
CA GLU A 327 8.86 3.21 17.53
C GLU A 327 7.68 4.04 17.02
#